data_73759b3f0cf37ffb16aa6044c537c35c
#
_entry.id   73759b3f0cf37ffb16aa6044c537c35c
#
_cell.length_a   1.000
_cell.length_b   1.000
_cell.length_c   1.000
_cell.angle_alpha   90.00
_cell.angle_beta   90.00
_cell.angle_gamma   90.00
#
_symmetry.space_group_name_H-M   'P 1'
#
loop_
_entity.id
_entity.type
_entity.pdbx_description
1 polymer ?
#
loop_
_entity_poly.entity_id
_entity_poly.type
_entity_poly.pdbx_seq_one_letter_code
_entity_poly.pdbx_strand_id
1 'polypeptide(L)'
;MKPFLLALAVFVWVGINSAPPVAANEFKEREAKIAQYKKWLDTVGPTGNKFWIRLDARPRPHRLYLGKAFFQADHRSQEHFVDVFSNYLAGHPEKFMLIDLFDADTNQWIGEYGFGGFKLYPAVRTATNLQR
;
A
#
# COMPACT_ATOMS: atom_id res chain seq x y z
N MET A 1 40.38 -25.40 -30.98
CA MET A 1 40.37 -26.09 -29.69
C MET A 1 39.90 -25.18 -28.57
N LYS A 2 40.61 -24.11 -28.31
CA LYS A 2 40.27 -23.21 -27.22
C LYS A 2 38.91 -22.56 -27.36
N PRO A 3 38.50 -22.06 -28.52
CA PRO A 3 37.15 -21.49 -28.63
C PRO A 3 36.05 -22.51 -28.42
N PHE A 4 36.34 -23.76 -28.71
CA PHE A 4 35.41 -24.83 -28.45
C PHE A 4 35.13 -24.98 -26.94
N LEU A 5 36.16 -24.94 -26.13
CA LEU A 5 36.04 -25.07 -24.69
C LEU A 5 35.28 -23.88 -24.07
N LEU A 6 35.52 -22.68 -24.59
CA LEU A 6 34.85 -21.50 -24.13
C LEU A 6 33.34 -21.57 -24.40
N ALA A 7 32.98 -22.04 -25.59
CA ALA A 7 31.58 -22.21 -25.94
C ALA A 7 30.88 -23.20 -25.00
N LEU A 8 31.56 -24.26 -24.65
CA LEU A 8 31.02 -25.26 -23.74
C LEU A 8 30.79 -24.68 -22.34
N ALA A 9 31.74 -23.89 -21.85
CA ALA A 9 31.60 -23.26 -20.54
C ALA A 9 30.42 -22.31 -20.48
N VAL A 10 30.23 -21.52 -21.52
CA VAL A 10 29.08 -20.60 -21.61
C VAL A 10 27.76 -21.36 -21.60
N PHE A 11 27.71 -22.47 -22.31
CA PHE A 11 26.53 -23.31 -22.34
C PHE A 11 26.16 -23.81 -20.95
N VAL A 12 27.11 -24.32 -20.20
CA VAL A 12 26.87 -24.82 -18.84
C VAL A 12 26.39 -23.72 -17.94
N TRP A 13 26.99 -22.55 -18.05
CA TRP A 13 26.58 -21.41 -17.25
C TRP A 13 25.14 -21.00 -17.52
N VAL A 14 24.71 -20.97 -18.75
CA VAL A 14 23.33 -20.66 -19.13
C VAL A 14 22.37 -21.70 -18.53
N GLY A 15 22.74 -22.96 -18.56
CA GLY A 15 21.92 -24.01 -17.98
C GLY A 15 21.72 -23.86 -16.50
N ILE A 16 22.74 -23.40 -15.78
CA ILE A 16 22.64 -23.16 -14.34
C ILE A 16 21.69 -21.99 -14.05
N ASN A 17 21.76 -20.94 -14.84
CA ASN A 17 20.93 -19.76 -14.62
C ASN A 17 19.45 -19.95 -14.95
N SER A 18 19.10 -20.97 -15.67
CA SER A 18 17.71 -21.19 -16.03
C SER A 18 16.91 -21.88 -14.94
N ALA A 19 17.54 -22.38 -13.86
CA ALA A 19 16.86 -23.19 -12.86
C ALA A 19 15.91 -22.42 -11.93
N PRO A 20 16.28 -21.26 -11.32
CA PRO A 20 15.40 -20.58 -10.34
C PRO A 20 14.72 -19.30 -10.85
N PRO A 21 14.42 -19.09 -12.14
CA PRO A 21 13.93 -17.81 -12.59
C PRO A 21 12.50 -17.48 -12.18
N VAL A 22 11.67 -18.47 -11.87
CA VAL A 22 10.26 -18.25 -11.55
C VAL A 22 10.10 -17.48 -10.25
N ALA A 23 10.76 -17.93 -9.19
CA ALA A 23 10.68 -17.24 -7.89
C ALA A 23 11.28 -15.83 -7.95
N ALA A 24 12.38 -15.67 -8.69
CA ALA A 24 13.01 -14.37 -8.85
C ALA A 24 12.10 -13.39 -9.61
N ASN A 25 11.38 -13.88 -10.62
CA ASN A 25 10.45 -13.05 -11.37
C ASN A 25 9.26 -12.63 -10.52
N GLU A 26 8.71 -13.55 -9.73
CA GLU A 26 7.60 -13.22 -8.83
C GLU A 26 8.01 -12.16 -7.82
N PHE A 27 9.20 -12.27 -7.26
CA PHE A 27 9.71 -11.31 -6.32
C PHE A 27 9.85 -9.92 -6.95
N LYS A 28 10.44 -9.86 -8.15
CA LYS A 28 10.59 -8.60 -8.87
C LYS A 28 9.26 -7.96 -9.23
N GLU A 29 8.29 -8.77 -9.61
CA GLU A 29 6.95 -8.27 -9.92
C GLU A 29 6.28 -7.66 -8.70
N ARG A 30 6.41 -8.31 -7.54
CA ARG A 30 5.87 -7.76 -6.29
C ARG A 30 6.54 -6.45 -5.92
N GLU A 31 7.86 -6.39 -6.00
CA GLU A 31 8.59 -5.17 -5.70
C GLU A 31 8.19 -4.03 -6.64
N ALA A 32 8.05 -4.33 -7.92
CA ALA A 32 7.63 -3.34 -8.90
C ALA A 32 6.23 -2.82 -8.60
N LYS A 33 5.32 -3.71 -8.19
CA LYS A 33 3.96 -3.31 -7.86
C LYS A 33 3.91 -2.44 -6.60
N ILE A 34 4.67 -2.79 -5.58
CA ILE A 34 4.77 -2.00 -4.36
C ILE A 34 5.38 -0.62 -4.67
N ALA A 35 6.36 -0.56 -5.54
CA ALA A 35 6.92 0.72 -5.97
C ALA A 35 5.90 1.58 -6.71
N GLN A 36 5.05 0.98 -7.53
CA GLN A 36 3.95 1.68 -8.18
C GLN A 36 2.95 2.23 -7.16
N TYR A 37 2.61 1.44 -6.15
CA TYR A 37 1.72 1.88 -5.08
C TYR A 37 2.31 3.09 -4.36
N LYS A 38 3.59 3.03 -4.01
CA LYS A 38 4.25 4.14 -3.34
C LYS A 38 4.19 5.41 -4.18
N LYS A 39 4.47 5.28 -5.47
CA LYS A 39 4.45 6.41 -6.38
C LYS A 39 3.07 7.04 -6.45
N TRP A 40 2.04 6.22 -6.57
CA TRP A 40 0.67 6.71 -6.59
C TRP A 40 0.29 7.35 -5.26
N LEU A 41 0.63 6.71 -4.14
CA LEU A 41 0.33 7.25 -2.80
C LEU A 41 0.99 8.60 -2.58
N ASP A 42 2.18 8.80 -3.14
CA ASP A 42 2.85 10.11 -3.06
C ASP A 42 2.06 11.17 -3.83
N THR A 43 1.46 10.82 -4.97
CA THR A 43 0.66 11.79 -5.74
C THR A 43 -0.62 12.20 -5.02
N VAL A 44 -1.15 11.36 -4.15
CA VAL A 44 -2.35 11.65 -3.36
C VAL A 44 -2.02 12.00 -1.91
N GLY A 45 -0.75 12.25 -1.63
CA GLY A 45 -0.25 12.54 -0.28
C GLY A 45 -0.23 14.02 0.06
N PRO A 46 0.52 14.37 1.10
CA PRO A 46 0.51 15.73 1.65
C PRO A 46 0.94 16.82 0.68
N THR A 47 1.84 16.50 -0.25
CA THR A 47 2.31 17.44 -1.26
C THR A 47 1.55 17.35 -2.57
N GLY A 48 0.58 16.44 -2.66
CA GLY A 48 -0.22 16.23 -3.84
C GLY A 48 -1.69 16.48 -3.59
N ASN A 49 -2.52 15.49 -3.89
CA ASN A 49 -3.97 15.61 -3.86
C ASN A 49 -4.58 15.55 -2.45
N LYS A 50 -3.79 15.26 -1.43
CA LYS A 50 -4.22 15.31 -0.02
C LYS A 50 -5.37 14.36 0.34
N PHE A 51 -5.32 13.13 -0.17
CA PHE A 51 -6.14 12.06 0.37
C PHE A 51 -5.66 11.71 1.78
N TRP A 52 -4.35 11.76 1.99
CA TRP A 52 -3.76 11.53 3.31
C TRP A 52 -2.73 12.62 3.60
N ILE A 53 -2.55 12.88 4.89
CA ILE A 53 -1.67 13.96 5.35
C ILE A 53 -0.47 13.40 6.11
N ARG A 54 -0.70 12.37 6.91
CA ARG A 54 0.33 11.87 7.81
C ARG A 54 0.10 10.40 8.11
N LEU A 55 1.16 9.64 8.23
CA LEU A 55 1.13 8.27 8.69
C LEU A 55 1.97 8.16 9.96
N ASP A 56 1.39 7.65 11.02
CA ASP A 56 2.12 7.27 12.22
C ASP A 56 2.22 5.75 12.24
N ALA A 57 3.40 5.23 11.95
CA ALA A 57 3.65 3.80 11.84
C ALA A 57 4.12 3.16 13.14
N ARG A 58 4.28 3.95 14.20
CA ARG A 58 4.77 3.42 15.49
C ARG A 58 3.74 2.61 16.24
N PRO A 59 2.48 3.06 16.36
CA PRO A 59 1.47 2.23 17.04
C PRO A 59 1.01 1.06 16.17
N ARG A 60 0.36 0.11 16.79
CA ARG A 60 -0.29 -1.02 16.13
C ARG A 60 -1.75 -1.05 16.57
N PRO A 61 -2.73 -0.91 15.67
CA PRO A 61 -2.58 -0.66 14.21
C PRO A 61 -1.91 0.67 13.88
N HIS A 62 -1.37 0.76 12.67
CA HIS A 62 -0.84 2.04 12.17
C HIS A 62 -1.96 3.08 12.13
N ARG A 63 -1.60 4.36 12.28
CA ARG A 63 -2.56 5.46 12.23
C ARG A 63 -2.37 6.27 10.97
N LEU A 64 -3.39 6.30 10.14
CA LEU A 64 -3.39 7.06 8.90
C LEU A 64 -4.33 8.25 9.05
N TYR A 65 -3.77 9.45 8.89
CA TYR A 65 -4.51 10.70 9.03
C TYR A 65 -4.92 11.17 7.64
N LEU A 66 -6.22 11.29 7.42
CA LEU A 66 -6.84 11.52 6.13
C LEU A 66 -7.11 12.99 5.90
N GLY A 67 -6.95 13.41 4.64
CA GLY A 67 -7.14 14.80 4.23
C GLY A 67 -8.48 15.04 3.59
N LYS A 68 -8.71 16.29 3.19
CA LYS A 68 -10.01 16.71 2.64
C LYS A 68 -10.41 15.95 1.39
N ALA A 69 -9.46 15.64 0.52
CA ALA A 69 -9.79 14.96 -0.73
C ALA A 69 -10.36 13.56 -0.48
N PHE A 70 -9.92 12.89 0.58
CA PHE A 70 -10.50 11.60 0.96
C PHE A 70 -12.00 11.74 1.27
N PHE A 71 -12.36 12.75 2.05
CA PHE A 71 -13.75 12.92 2.46
C PHE A 71 -14.65 13.40 1.33
N GLN A 72 -14.08 13.99 0.29
CA GLN A 72 -14.83 14.43 -0.89
C GLN A 72 -14.98 13.32 -1.92
N ALA A 73 -14.23 12.22 -1.79
CA ALA A 73 -14.28 11.11 -2.71
C ALA A 73 -15.47 10.19 -2.41
N ASP A 74 -15.89 9.42 -3.41
CA ASP A 74 -16.91 8.42 -3.20
C ASP A 74 -16.38 7.24 -2.40
N HIS A 75 -17.29 6.41 -1.90
CA HIS A 75 -16.93 5.29 -1.04
C HIS A 75 -15.98 4.31 -1.73
N ARG A 76 -16.19 4.05 -3.02
CA ARG A 76 -15.33 3.13 -3.78
C ARG A 76 -13.90 3.65 -3.88
N SER A 77 -13.74 4.93 -4.13
CA SER A 77 -12.42 5.55 -4.20
C SER A 77 -11.75 5.56 -2.84
N GLN A 78 -12.50 5.81 -1.78
CA GLN A 78 -11.99 5.75 -0.42
C GLN A 78 -11.49 4.35 -0.09
N GLU A 79 -12.28 3.33 -0.38
CA GLU A 79 -11.92 1.94 -0.13
C GLU A 79 -10.68 1.54 -0.92
N HIS A 80 -10.64 1.88 -2.19
CA HIS A 80 -9.49 1.58 -3.04
C HIS A 80 -8.21 2.20 -2.49
N PHE A 81 -8.29 3.47 -2.09
CA PHE A 81 -7.15 4.17 -1.52
C PHE A 81 -6.61 3.48 -0.28
N VAL A 82 -7.49 3.14 0.66
CA VAL A 82 -7.08 2.49 1.92
C VAL A 82 -6.53 1.09 1.66
N ASP A 83 -7.16 0.37 0.73
CA ASP A 83 -6.70 -0.97 0.35
C ASP A 83 -5.27 -0.93 -0.20
N VAL A 84 -5.00 -0.02 -1.13
CA VAL A 84 -3.65 0.15 -1.68
C VAL A 84 -2.66 0.56 -0.59
N PHE A 85 -3.05 1.48 0.30
CA PHE A 85 -2.17 1.90 1.38
C PHE A 85 -1.82 0.72 2.29
N SER A 86 -2.80 -0.10 2.61
CA SER A 86 -2.61 -1.28 3.45
C SER A 86 -1.68 -2.30 2.79
N ASN A 87 -1.88 -2.58 1.50
CA ASN A 87 -0.99 -3.46 0.76
C ASN A 87 0.44 -2.91 0.73
N TYR A 88 0.58 -1.62 0.52
CA TYR A 88 1.89 -0.97 0.52
C TYR A 88 2.59 -1.15 1.86
N LEU A 89 1.90 -0.90 2.97
CA LEU A 89 2.46 -1.06 4.31
C LEU A 89 2.84 -2.50 4.60
N ALA A 90 2.06 -3.46 4.08
CA ALA A 90 2.38 -4.88 4.21
C ALA A 90 3.54 -5.32 3.32
N GLY A 91 3.93 -4.48 2.36
CA GLY A 91 5.01 -4.82 1.42
C GLY A 91 4.66 -5.91 0.44
N HIS A 92 3.38 -6.16 0.22
CA HIS A 92 2.93 -7.25 -0.64
C HIS A 92 1.53 -6.94 -1.19
N PRO A 93 1.31 -7.05 -2.53
CA PRO A 93 0.01 -6.68 -3.13
C PRO A 93 -1.18 -7.51 -2.66
N GLU A 94 -0.95 -8.69 -2.13
CA GLU A 94 -2.02 -9.59 -1.68
C GLU A 94 -2.13 -9.69 -0.17
N LYS A 95 -1.32 -8.93 0.56
CA LYS A 95 -1.36 -8.89 2.01
C LYS A 95 -1.82 -7.53 2.48
N PHE A 96 -2.28 -7.47 3.73
CA PHE A 96 -2.76 -6.22 4.28
C PHE A 96 -2.17 -5.97 5.66
N MET A 97 -2.19 -4.70 6.04
CA MET A 97 -1.78 -4.24 7.36
C MET A 97 -2.97 -3.57 8.01
N LEU A 98 -3.16 -3.77 9.31
CA LEU A 98 -4.22 -3.10 10.05
C LEU A 98 -3.94 -1.61 10.12
N ILE A 99 -4.96 -0.81 9.85
CA ILE A 99 -4.86 0.65 9.86
C ILE A 99 -6.05 1.22 10.62
N ASP A 100 -5.79 2.11 11.55
CA ASP A 100 -6.81 2.99 12.12
C ASP A 100 -6.83 4.29 11.32
N LEU A 101 -8.02 4.74 10.99
CA LEU A 101 -8.24 5.91 10.15
C LEU A 101 -8.67 7.09 11.00
N PHE A 102 -7.99 8.21 10.81
CA PHE A 102 -8.24 9.44 11.56
C PHE A 102 -8.48 10.59 10.60
N ASP A 103 -9.28 11.55 11.03
CA ASP A 103 -9.40 12.83 10.34
C ASP A 103 -8.21 13.71 10.74
N ALA A 104 -7.42 14.15 9.76
CA ALA A 104 -6.23 14.95 10.06
C ALA A 104 -6.58 16.32 10.66
N ASP A 105 -7.74 16.87 10.32
CA ASP A 105 -8.15 18.18 10.82
C ASP A 105 -8.61 18.13 12.29
N THR A 106 -9.29 17.07 12.68
CA THR A 106 -9.89 16.95 14.02
C THR A 106 -9.15 15.99 14.93
N ASN A 107 -8.26 15.16 14.37
CA ASN A 107 -7.61 14.06 15.07
C ASN A 107 -8.58 13.01 15.61
N GLN A 108 -9.80 12.96 15.10
CA GLN A 108 -10.78 11.98 15.52
C GLN A 108 -10.60 10.67 14.77
N TRP A 109 -10.74 9.57 15.48
CA TRP A 109 -10.79 8.25 14.89
C TRP A 109 -12.11 8.09 14.16
N ILE A 110 -12.08 7.75 12.88
CA ILE A 110 -13.25 7.72 12.03
C ILE A 110 -13.48 6.39 11.33
N GLY A 111 -12.58 5.46 11.47
CA GLY A 111 -12.74 4.18 10.81
C GLY A 111 -11.53 3.30 10.96
N GLU A 112 -11.56 2.19 10.24
CA GLU A 112 -10.48 1.23 10.30
C GLU A 112 -10.42 0.38 9.03
N TYR A 113 -9.30 -0.26 8.82
CA TYR A 113 -9.11 -1.26 7.80
C TYR A 113 -8.44 -2.48 8.42
N GLY A 114 -9.03 -3.64 8.21
CA GLY A 114 -8.50 -4.85 8.82
C GLY A 114 -9.21 -6.09 8.32
N PHE A 115 -9.40 -7.06 9.20
CA PHE A 115 -9.99 -8.34 8.87
C PHE A 115 -11.41 -8.24 8.33
N GLY A 116 -12.15 -7.22 8.77
CA GLY A 116 -13.49 -6.95 8.27
C GLY A 116 -13.53 -6.04 7.04
N GLY A 117 -12.38 -5.70 6.47
CA GLY A 117 -12.28 -4.79 5.36
C GLY A 117 -12.28 -3.32 5.79
N PHE A 118 -12.64 -2.46 4.86
CA PHE A 118 -12.69 -1.02 5.07
C PHE A 118 -14.01 -0.63 5.76
N LYS A 119 -13.91 0.10 6.87
CA LYS A 119 -15.08 0.55 7.61
C LYS A 119 -14.91 2.01 8.03
N LEU A 120 -15.93 2.80 7.78
CA LEU A 120 -16.05 4.14 8.34
C LEU A 120 -17.18 4.15 9.36
N TYR A 121 -17.03 4.98 10.38
CA TYR A 121 -18.00 5.06 11.47
C TYR A 121 -18.74 6.40 11.41
N PRO A 122 -19.73 6.54 10.53
CA PRO A 122 -20.46 7.80 10.39
C PRO A 122 -21.22 8.21 11.66
N ALA A 123 -21.57 7.23 12.50
CA ALA A 123 -22.27 7.51 13.75
C ALA A 123 -21.45 8.39 14.69
N VAL A 124 -20.12 8.25 14.70
CA VAL A 124 -19.23 9.08 15.51
C VAL A 124 -19.34 10.54 15.07
N ARG A 125 -19.30 10.78 13.75
CA ARG A 125 -19.42 12.13 13.20
C ARG A 125 -20.79 12.73 13.47
N THR A 126 -21.84 11.93 13.30
CA THR A 126 -23.21 12.36 13.54
C THR A 126 -23.41 12.77 15.00
N ALA A 127 -22.89 11.95 15.93
CA ALA A 127 -22.97 12.27 17.35
C ALA A 127 -22.25 13.57 17.68
N THR A 128 -21.07 13.79 17.10
CA THR A 128 -20.31 15.02 17.29
C THR A 128 -21.08 16.23 16.76
N ASN A 129 -21.73 16.09 15.61
CA ASN A 129 -22.50 17.16 15.02
C ASN A 129 -23.76 17.49 15.85
N LEU A 130 -24.38 16.49 16.42
CA LEU A 130 -25.58 16.69 17.23
C LEU A 130 -25.29 17.38 18.55
N GLN A 131 -24.09 17.29 19.04
CA GLN A 131 -23.67 17.94 20.28
C GLN A 131 -23.42 19.44 20.12
N ARG A 132 -23.43 19.90 18.90
CA ARG A 132 -23.28 21.33 18.62
C ARG A 132 -24.62 22.03 18.57
#